data_06e432c454dd3e7e8da853e2cb4ecd2a
#
_entry.id   06e432c454dd3e7e8da853e2cb4ecd2a
#
_cell.length_a   1.000
_cell.length_b   1.000
_cell.length_c   1.000
_cell.angle_alpha   90.00
_cell.angle_beta   90.00
_cell.angle_gamma   90.00
#
_symmetry.space_group_name_H-M   'P 1'
#
loop_
_entity.id
_entity.type
_entity.pdbx_description
1 polymer ?
#
loop_
_entity_poly.entity_id
_entity_poly.type
_entity_poly.pdbx_seq_one_letter_code
_entity_poly.pdbx_strand_id
1 'polypeptide(L)'
;MNSEWHVSGLVVQARPEKIPLLITALLAITDTEIPAQDPQHGKLVVVMQAACSHQLLEKIESVRNLDGVLAVSLVYHQQDTQGEVTP
;
A
#
# COMPACT_ATOMS: atom_id res chain seq x y z
N MET A 1 -23.22 -14.85 1.41
CA MET A 1 -22.44 -14.04 0.51
C MET A 1 -21.00 -13.94 1.00
N ASN A 2 -20.06 -14.20 0.14
CA ASN A 2 -18.65 -14.15 0.52
C ASN A 2 -18.09 -12.77 0.34
N SER A 3 -17.44 -12.32 1.39
CA SER A 3 -16.74 -11.06 1.37
C SER A 3 -15.27 -11.37 1.48
N GLU A 4 -14.51 -10.96 0.50
CA GLU A 4 -13.07 -11.07 0.54
C GLU A 4 -12.49 -9.69 0.77
N TRP A 5 -11.45 -9.67 1.56
CA TRP A 5 -10.77 -8.42 1.83
C TRP A 5 -9.27 -8.67 1.78
N HIS A 6 -8.61 -7.96 0.94
CA HIS A 6 -7.17 -8.13 0.74
C HIS A 6 -6.42 -6.97 1.35
N VAL A 7 -5.36 -7.27 2.08
CA VAL A 7 -4.52 -6.28 2.71
C VAL A 7 -3.08 -6.54 2.32
N SER A 8 -2.40 -5.53 1.85
CA SER A 8 -0.98 -5.64 1.50
C SER A 8 -0.18 -4.58 2.22
N GLY A 9 0.99 -4.98 2.71
CA GLY A 9 1.96 -4.06 3.26
C GLY A 9 3.09 -3.86 2.29
N LEU A 10 3.43 -2.61 2.05
CA LEU A 10 4.47 -2.23 1.10
C LEU A 10 5.52 -1.38 1.79
N VAL A 11 6.76 -1.51 1.33
CA VAL A 11 7.78 -0.53 1.65
C VAL A 11 8.05 0.24 0.36
N VAL A 12 7.83 1.54 0.43
CA VAL A 12 8.03 2.42 -0.71
C VAL A 12 9.34 3.18 -0.49
N GLN A 13 10.24 3.08 -1.44
CA GLN A 13 11.46 3.87 -1.43
C GLN A 13 11.30 5.01 -2.41
N ALA A 14 11.64 6.21 -1.96
CA ALA A 14 11.39 7.40 -2.74
C ALA A 14 12.49 8.43 -2.47
N ARG A 15 12.52 9.44 -3.30
CA ARG A 15 13.40 10.57 -3.06
C ARG A 15 12.92 11.32 -1.82
N PRO A 16 13.82 11.61 -0.87
CA PRO A 16 13.40 12.29 0.36
C PRO A 16 12.64 13.59 0.12
N GLU A 17 13.04 14.37 -0.88
CA GLU A 17 12.38 15.63 -1.16
C GLU A 17 10.96 15.46 -1.70
N LYS A 18 10.62 14.26 -2.18
CA LYS A 18 9.29 13.96 -2.70
C LYS A 18 8.34 13.36 -1.66
N ILE A 19 8.86 13.01 -0.50
CA ILE A 19 8.06 12.34 0.53
C ILE A 19 6.78 13.10 0.88
N PRO A 20 6.82 14.41 1.14
CA PRO A 20 5.57 15.12 1.48
C PRO A 20 4.51 15.02 0.39
N LEU A 21 4.93 15.13 -0.87
CA LEU A 21 4.00 15.01 -1.98
C LEU A 21 3.47 13.60 -2.12
N LEU A 22 4.32 12.61 -1.87
CA LEU A 22 3.91 11.20 -1.96
C LEU A 22 2.93 10.84 -0.87
N ILE A 23 3.11 11.34 0.34
CA ILE A 23 2.18 11.10 1.42
C ILE A 23 0.78 11.58 1.02
N THR A 24 0.69 12.79 0.48
CA THR A 24 -0.58 13.32 0.01
C THR A 24 -1.19 12.46 -1.08
N ALA A 25 -0.37 12.07 -2.06
CA ALA A 25 -0.84 11.26 -3.17
C ALA A 25 -1.31 9.87 -2.72
N LEU A 26 -0.56 9.25 -1.80
CA LEU A 26 -0.92 7.94 -1.30
C LEU A 26 -2.20 7.96 -0.49
N LEU A 27 -2.35 8.97 0.36
CA LEU A 27 -3.56 9.07 1.18
C LEU A 27 -4.79 9.42 0.35
N ALA A 28 -4.60 9.91 -0.87
CA ALA A 28 -5.72 10.13 -1.78
C ALA A 28 -6.24 8.84 -2.39
N ILE A 29 -5.46 7.76 -2.32
CA ILE A 29 -5.91 6.45 -2.78
C ILE A 29 -6.79 5.83 -1.70
N THR A 30 -7.97 5.35 -2.11
CA THR A 30 -8.94 4.79 -1.18
C THR A 30 -8.34 3.62 -0.40
N ASP A 31 -8.65 3.54 0.89
CA ASP A 31 -8.25 2.43 1.76
C ASP A 31 -6.73 2.25 1.83
N THR A 32 -6.03 3.36 1.92
CA THR A 32 -4.57 3.37 2.02
C THR A 32 -4.17 4.10 3.29
N GLU A 33 -3.24 3.50 4.04
CA GLU A 33 -2.71 4.08 5.27
C GLU A 33 -1.20 4.05 5.23
N ILE A 34 -0.59 4.98 5.96
CA ILE A 34 0.85 5.06 6.09
C ILE A 34 1.19 4.99 7.58
N PRO A 35 1.28 3.76 8.13
CA PRO A 35 1.52 3.60 9.56
C PRO A 35 2.89 4.03 10.02
N ALA A 36 3.85 4.11 9.11
CA ALA A 36 5.21 4.52 9.48
C ALA A 36 5.87 5.22 8.30
N GLN A 37 6.77 6.13 8.62
CA GLN A 37 7.52 6.83 7.60
C GLN A 37 8.92 7.17 8.10
N ASP A 38 9.87 7.17 7.19
CA ASP A 38 11.24 7.53 7.46
C ASP A 38 11.70 8.47 6.34
N PRO A 39 11.30 9.75 6.39
CA PRO A 39 11.62 10.67 5.30
C PRO A 39 13.10 10.87 5.09
N GLN A 40 13.87 10.78 6.16
CA GLN A 40 15.30 10.98 6.09
C GLN A 40 15.96 9.95 5.18
N HIS A 41 15.46 8.72 5.21
CA HIS A 41 15.98 7.63 4.39
C HIS A 41 15.12 7.37 3.14
N GLY A 42 14.10 8.20 2.92
CA GLY A 42 13.26 8.06 1.76
C GLY A 42 12.39 6.82 1.76
N LYS A 43 11.89 6.42 2.94
CA LYS A 43 11.10 5.20 3.07
C LYS A 43 9.75 5.47 3.69
N LEU A 44 8.75 4.77 3.18
CA LEU A 44 7.39 4.81 3.72
C LEU A 44 6.89 3.38 3.85
N VAL A 45 6.22 3.09 4.95
CA VAL A 45 5.47 1.85 5.08
C VAL A 45 4.03 2.17 4.75
N VAL A 46 3.49 1.45 3.78
CA VAL A 46 2.14 1.72 3.25
C VAL A 46 1.32 0.46 3.37
N VAL A 47 0.10 0.61 3.88
CA VAL A 47 -0.85 -0.50 3.96
C VAL A 47 -2.01 -0.17 3.05
N MET A 48 -2.32 -1.05 2.12
CA MET A 48 -3.40 -0.88 1.17
C MET A 48 -4.38 -2.02 1.27
N GLN A 49 -5.65 -1.72 1.11
CA GLN A 49 -6.72 -2.69 1.19
C GLN A 49 -7.63 -2.58 -0.02
N ALA A 50 -8.23 -3.70 -0.39
CA ALA A 50 -9.19 -3.71 -1.48
C ALA A 50 -10.09 -4.94 -1.36
N ALA A 51 -11.25 -4.85 -1.99
CA ALA A 51 -12.24 -5.92 -1.94
C ALA A 51 -11.83 -7.13 -2.79
N CYS A 52 -10.92 -6.95 -3.75
CA CYS A 52 -10.43 -8.06 -4.54
C CYS A 52 -8.97 -7.84 -4.91
N SER A 53 -8.30 -8.93 -5.24
CA SER A 53 -6.87 -8.87 -5.54
C SER A 53 -6.56 -8.03 -6.76
N HIS A 54 -7.45 -8.03 -7.75
CA HIS A 54 -7.25 -7.24 -8.96
C HIS A 54 -7.17 -5.74 -8.64
N GLN A 55 -8.12 -5.27 -7.83
CA GLN A 55 -8.11 -3.87 -7.42
C GLN A 55 -6.87 -3.53 -6.60
N LEU A 56 -6.46 -4.45 -5.74
CA LEU A 56 -5.27 -4.23 -4.94
C LEU A 56 -4.02 -4.11 -5.82
N LEU A 57 -3.90 -4.96 -6.82
CA LEU A 57 -2.78 -4.89 -7.74
C LEU A 57 -2.76 -3.57 -8.52
N GLU A 58 -3.94 -3.10 -8.92
CA GLU A 58 -4.03 -1.82 -9.60
C GLU A 58 -3.56 -0.67 -8.71
N LYS A 59 -3.92 -0.73 -7.44
CA LYS A 59 -3.47 0.29 -6.48
C LYS A 59 -1.96 0.25 -6.32
N ILE A 60 -1.39 -0.93 -6.21
CA ILE A 60 0.06 -1.09 -6.08
C ILE A 60 0.77 -0.54 -7.32
N GLU A 61 0.23 -0.82 -8.50
CA GLU A 61 0.80 -0.28 -9.74
C GLU A 61 0.73 1.23 -9.77
N SER A 62 -0.37 1.80 -9.25
CA SER A 62 -0.48 3.25 -9.16
C SER A 62 0.62 3.85 -8.30
N VAL A 63 0.96 3.17 -7.21
CA VAL A 63 2.03 3.63 -6.33
C VAL A 63 3.36 3.64 -7.07
N ARG A 64 3.64 2.59 -7.84
CA ARG A 64 4.88 2.52 -8.60
C ARG A 64 5.02 3.64 -9.61
N ASN A 65 3.91 4.13 -10.12
CA ASN A 65 3.90 5.16 -11.14
C ASN A 65 3.88 6.57 -10.60
N LEU A 66 3.87 6.72 -9.28
CA LEU A 66 3.90 8.05 -8.69
C LEU A 66 5.28 8.68 -8.86
N ASP A 67 5.29 9.98 -9.10
CA ASP A 67 6.53 10.71 -9.28
C ASP A 67 7.34 10.69 -7.99
N GLY A 68 8.61 10.35 -8.10
CA GLY A 68 9.50 10.30 -6.96
C GLY A 68 9.66 8.92 -6.34
N VAL A 69 8.83 7.95 -6.72
CA VAL A 69 8.96 6.58 -6.24
C VAL A 69 10.10 5.89 -6.96
N LEU A 70 11.04 5.35 -6.20
CA LEU A 70 12.20 4.65 -6.75
C LEU A 70 11.98 3.15 -6.78
N ALA A 71 11.34 2.60 -5.76
CA ALA A 71 11.08 1.17 -5.68
C ALA A 71 9.92 0.90 -4.74
N VAL A 72 9.22 -0.18 -5.00
CA VAL A 72 8.14 -0.67 -4.14
C VAL A 72 8.40 -2.13 -3.85
N SER A 73 8.45 -2.48 -2.57
CA SER A 73 8.63 -3.87 -2.15
C SER A 73 7.39 -4.34 -1.42
N LEU A 74 6.86 -5.47 -1.84
CA LEU A 74 5.71 -6.08 -1.18
C LEU A 74 6.24 -6.85 0.03
N VAL A 75 5.78 -6.46 1.21
CA VAL A 75 6.24 -7.06 2.46
C VAL A 75 5.34 -8.21 2.87
N TYR A 76 4.03 -8.02 2.76
CA TYR A 76 3.09 -9.07 3.06
C TYR A 76 1.79 -8.84 2.31
N HIS A 77 1.01 -9.91 2.20
CA HIS A 77 -0.32 -9.88 1.62
C HIS A 77 -1.20 -10.80 2.44
N GLN A 78 -2.29 -10.27 2.96
CA GLN A 78 -3.28 -11.03 3.70
C GLN A 78 -4.60 -11.00 2.97
N GLN A 79 -5.29 -12.10 3.03
CA GLN A 79 -6.65 -12.20 2.51
C GLN A 79 -7.55 -12.66 3.65
N ASP A 80 -8.53 -11.83 3.97
CA ASP A 80 -9.55 -12.19 4.95
C ASP A 80 -10.80 -12.62 4.21
N THR A 81 -11.29 -13.79 4.57
CA THR A 81 -12.55 -14.27 4.05
C THR A 81 -13.50 -14.36 5.22
N GLN A 82 -14.61 -13.66 5.13
CA GLN A 82 -15.56 -13.61 6.20
C GLN A 82 -16.11 -15.00 6.51
N GLY A 83 -16.15 -15.35 7.78
CA GLY A 83 -16.63 -16.65 8.21
C GLY A 83 -15.58 -17.73 8.16
N GLU A 84 -14.43 -17.42 7.67
CA GLU A 84 -13.34 -18.37 7.58
C GLU A 84 -12.63 -18.48 8.91
N VAL A 85 -12.47 -19.67 9.40
CA VAL A 85 -11.71 -19.92 10.61
C VAL A 85 -10.57 -20.85 10.25
N THR A 86 -9.39 -20.34 10.38
CA THR A 86 -8.22 -21.14 10.04
C THR A 86 -7.38 -21.33 11.28
N PRO A 87 -7.16 -22.56 11.67
CA PRO A 87 -6.31 -22.85 12.81
C PRO A 87 -4.87 -22.46 12.58
#